data_7f32ee20838be5af47fd0ab6589aba9f
#
_entry.id   7f32ee20838be5af47fd0ab6589aba9f
#
_cell.length_a   1.000
_cell.length_b   1.000
_cell.length_c   1.000
_cell.angle_alpha   90.00
_cell.angle_beta   90.00
_cell.angle_gamma   90.00
#
_symmetry.space_group_name_H-M   'P 1'
#
loop_
_entity.id
_entity.type
_entity.pdbx_description
1 polymer ?
#
loop_
_entity_poly.entity_id
_entity_poly.type
_entity_poly.pdbx_seq_one_letter_code
_entity_poly.pdbx_strand_id
1 'polypeptide(L)'
;MVYILCACNNTPPAQKKTISFSGAFALYPLMQKWAQEYNKLHPGINFNIQAGGAGKGLTDVLSNAVDVGMFSREITDEEINKGIWWIVLCKEAVVPVINAKNPYRDMLLQKGLKKEDFKHIFVDHTPATWNSLLNISANKQDSINVYTRADVAGSAESWAAWFGMKQVNLTGKKIEGDSLLTEMVKNDPGAMAYSNSVFVFDHYSGEKYPGIEVVPIDVNGNNKLDEEENFYKDLSTFLEAVHNGNFPSPPARDLYFITSKRPIDHELLDFFEWVLTDGQKFLSTSGYVPLKPALLKDQVRKVSPIGDYEH
;
A
#
# COMPACT_ATOMS: atom_id res chain seq x y z
N MET A 1 45.19 27.99 -49.98
CA MET A 1 43.94 28.17 -49.24
C MET A 1 43.45 26.77 -48.82
N VAL A 2 43.68 26.35 -47.59
CA VAL A 2 43.37 25.00 -47.07
C VAL A 2 42.02 25.12 -46.34
N TYR A 3 40.99 24.48 -46.84
CA TYR A 3 39.69 24.35 -46.14
C TYR A 3 39.77 23.20 -45.12
N ILE A 4 39.77 23.53 -43.83
CA ILE A 4 39.59 22.56 -42.75
C ILE A 4 38.08 22.33 -42.60
N LEU A 5 37.61 21.18 -43.06
CA LEU A 5 36.26 20.66 -42.76
C LEU A 5 36.21 20.18 -41.32
N CYS A 6 35.66 20.97 -40.41
CA CYS A 6 35.25 20.49 -39.07
C CYS A 6 34.03 19.58 -39.27
N ALA A 7 34.23 18.27 -39.21
CA ALA A 7 33.15 17.30 -39.05
C ALA A 7 32.58 17.39 -37.64
N CYS A 8 31.44 18.04 -37.46
CA CYS A 8 30.65 17.94 -36.22
C CYS A 8 30.10 16.51 -36.13
N ASN A 9 30.70 15.68 -35.30
CA ASN A 9 30.10 14.40 -34.90
C ASN A 9 28.86 14.68 -34.04
N ASN A 10 27.72 14.86 -34.67
CA ASN A 10 26.42 14.79 -33.99
C ASN A 10 26.11 13.32 -33.73
N THR A 11 26.64 12.77 -32.66
CA THR A 11 26.14 11.50 -32.11
C THR A 11 24.70 11.75 -31.64
N PRO A 12 23.67 11.07 -32.17
CA PRO A 12 22.33 11.22 -31.65
C PRO A 12 22.32 10.90 -30.14
N PRO A 13 21.56 11.62 -29.33
CA PRO A 13 21.45 11.29 -27.90
C PRO A 13 21.03 9.83 -27.76
N ALA A 14 21.75 9.07 -26.94
CA ALA A 14 21.43 7.67 -26.68
C ALA A 14 19.95 7.57 -26.28
N GLN A 15 19.18 6.76 -27.00
CA GLN A 15 17.77 6.58 -26.75
C GLN A 15 17.61 5.99 -25.33
N LYS A 16 16.98 6.74 -24.44
CA LYS A 16 16.76 6.29 -23.07
C LYS A 16 15.77 5.12 -23.09
N LYS A 17 16.10 4.04 -22.38
CA LYS A 17 15.17 2.94 -22.17
C LYS A 17 14.09 3.37 -21.19
N THR A 18 12.83 3.04 -21.50
CA THR A 18 11.72 3.29 -20.60
C THR A 18 11.21 1.98 -20.03
N ILE A 19 11.11 1.91 -18.69
CA ILE A 19 10.46 0.81 -17.97
C ILE A 19 9.11 1.33 -17.48
N SER A 20 8.05 0.60 -17.80
CA SER A 20 6.67 1.00 -17.54
C SER A 20 6.06 0.22 -16.38
N PHE A 21 5.42 0.96 -15.47
CA PHE A 21 4.75 0.43 -14.27
C PHE A 21 3.30 0.88 -14.21
N SER A 22 2.42 0.00 -13.78
CA SER A 22 1.01 0.31 -13.53
C SER A 22 0.51 -0.43 -12.30
N GLY A 23 -0.45 0.14 -11.56
CA GLY A 23 -1.19 -0.63 -10.57
C GLY A 23 -1.37 0.03 -9.21
N ALA A 24 -1.02 -0.67 -8.14
CA ALA A 24 -1.41 -0.37 -6.78
C ALA A 24 -1.04 1.03 -6.30
N PHE A 25 -2.03 1.79 -5.84
CA PHE A 25 -1.83 3.09 -5.20
C PHE A 25 -0.88 2.99 -3.99
N ALA A 26 -0.96 1.90 -3.24
CA ALA A 26 -0.10 1.66 -2.08
C ALA A 26 1.40 1.67 -2.41
N LEU A 27 1.81 1.24 -3.60
CA LEU A 27 3.21 1.24 -4.04
C LEU A 27 3.63 2.52 -4.76
N TYR A 28 2.68 3.32 -5.23
CA TYR A 28 2.97 4.45 -6.11
C TYR A 28 3.97 5.46 -5.51
N PRO A 29 3.82 5.93 -4.24
CA PRO A 29 4.79 6.85 -3.66
C PRO A 29 6.20 6.26 -3.55
N LEU A 30 6.30 5.00 -3.13
CA LEU A 30 7.57 4.30 -2.99
C LEU A 30 8.24 4.06 -4.35
N MET A 31 7.46 3.68 -5.36
CA MET A 31 7.98 3.50 -6.72
C MET A 31 8.53 4.80 -7.30
N GLN A 32 7.86 5.94 -7.06
CA GLN A 32 8.38 7.25 -7.44
C GLN A 32 9.71 7.56 -6.74
N LYS A 33 9.81 7.25 -5.44
CA LYS A 33 11.05 7.42 -4.69
C LYS A 33 12.17 6.54 -5.24
N TRP A 34 11.91 5.27 -5.48
CA TRP A 34 12.89 4.35 -6.07
C TRP A 34 13.32 4.78 -7.46
N ALA A 35 12.41 5.19 -8.33
CA ALA A 35 12.72 5.70 -9.67
C ALA A 35 13.63 6.94 -9.61
N GLN A 36 13.33 7.88 -8.71
CA GLN A 36 14.14 9.08 -8.51
C GLN A 36 15.57 8.74 -8.05
N GLU A 37 15.70 7.84 -7.08
CA GLU A 37 17.02 7.48 -6.54
C GLU A 37 17.82 6.62 -7.52
N TYR A 38 17.18 5.68 -8.20
CA TYR A 38 17.82 4.85 -9.22
C TYR A 38 18.30 5.66 -10.42
N ASN A 39 17.53 6.64 -10.87
CA ASN A 39 17.90 7.53 -11.98
C ASN A 39 19.16 8.36 -11.72
N LYS A 40 19.51 8.63 -10.46
CA LYS A 40 20.77 9.32 -10.11
C LYS A 40 21.97 8.47 -10.48
N LEU A 41 21.85 7.15 -10.41
CA LEU A 41 22.88 6.17 -10.71
C LEU A 41 22.83 5.70 -12.18
N HIS A 42 21.64 5.67 -12.76
CA HIS A 42 21.34 5.14 -14.11
C HIS A 42 20.56 6.16 -14.95
N PRO A 43 21.18 7.28 -15.37
CA PRO A 43 20.50 8.37 -16.10
C PRO A 43 20.00 7.99 -17.48
N GLY A 44 20.39 6.81 -17.99
CA GLY A 44 19.93 6.24 -19.27
C GLY A 44 18.54 5.57 -19.19
N ILE A 45 17.98 5.40 -17.99
CA ILE A 45 16.68 4.73 -17.79
C ILE A 45 15.61 5.76 -17.45
N ASN A 46 14.44 5.65 -18.10
CA ASN A 46 13.24 6.38 -17.72
C ASN A 46 12.22 5.45 -17.09
N PHE A 47 11.42 5.98 -16.17
CA PHE A 47 10.31 5.26 -15.56
C PHE A 47 8.99 5.92 -15.95
N ASN A 48 8.05 5.13 -16.50
CA ASN A 48 6.66 5.54 -16.71
C ASN A 48 5.80 4.84 -15.64
N ILE A 49 5.31 5.59 -14.65
CA ILE A 49 4.64 5.04 -13.48
C ILE A 49 3.20 5.54 -13.43
N GLN A 50 2.24 4.62 -13.45
CA GLN A 50 0.81 4.92 -13.42
C GLN A 50 0.14 4.24 -12.24
N ALA A 51 -0.58 4.99 -11.42
CA ALA A 51 -1.49 4.44 -10.42
C ALA A 51 -2.85 4.11 -11.05
N GLY A 52 -3.54 3.09 -10.51
CA GLY A 52 -4.86 2.68 -11.03
C GLY A 52 -5.44 1.45 -10.30
N GLY A 53 -4.86 1.10 -9.14
CA GLY A 53 -5.26 -0.06 -8.34
C GLY A 53 -4.59 -1.37 -8.75
N ALA A 54 -4.57 -2.34 -7.82
CA ALA A 54 -3.91 -3.64 -8.03
C ALA A 54 -4.51 -4.42 -9.20
N GLY A 55 -5.82 -4.35 -9.40
CA GLY A 55 -6.50 -5.01 -10.51
C GLY A 55 -6.08 -4.46 -11.88
N LYS A 56 -5.89 -3.13 -11.99
CA LYS A 56 -5.36 -2.52 -13.22
C LYS A 56 -3.94 -3.02 -13.48
N GLY A 57 -3.06 -3.03 -12.46
CA GLY A 57 -1.69 -3.53 -12.61
C GLY A 57 -1.62 -4.95 -13.16
N LEU A 58 -2.47 -5.85 -12.65
CA LEU A 58 -2.57 -7.22 -13.17
C LEU A 58 -3.03 -7.26 -14.61
N THR A 59 -4.10 -6.53 -14.95
CA THR A 59 -4.64 -6.50 -16.31
C THR A 59 -3.62 -5.97 -17.30
N ASP A 60 -2.94 -4.88 -16.97
CA ASP A 60 -1.95 -4.23 -17.84
C ASP A 60 -0.74 -5.16 -18.08
N VAL A 61 -0.29 -5.89 -17.06
CA VAL A 61 0.79 -6.89 -17.19
C VAL A 61 0.37 -8.06 -18.07
N LEU A 62 -0.80 -8.64 -17.84
CA LEU A 62 -1.28 -9.78 -18.61
C LEU A 62 -1.55 -9.44 -20.08
N SER A 63 -1.90 -8.18 -20.38
CA SER A 63 -2.05 -7.68 -21.75
C SER A 63 -0.75 -7.16 -22.36
N ASN A 64 0.38 -7.21 -21.65
CA ASN A 64 1.67 -6.61 -22.01
C ASN A 64 1.59 -5.11 -22.32
N ALA A 65 0.68 -4.39 -21.68
CA ALA A 65 0.56 -2.94 -21.77
C ALA A 65 1.62 -2.20 -20.95
N VAL A 66 2.18 -2.87 -19.91
CA VAL A 66 3.31 -2.41 -19.11
C VAL A 66 4.27 -3.57 -18.84
N ASP A 67 5.50 -3.21 -18.48
CA ASP A 67 6.54 -4.18 -18.13
C ASP A 67 6.30 -4.80 -16.74
N VAL A 68 5.82 -3.99 -15.78
CA VAL A 68 5.70 -4.36 -14.38
C VAL A 68 4.36 -3.89 -13.79
N GLY A 69 3.68 -4.79 -13.10
CA GLY A 69 2.51 -4.47 -12.28
C GLY A 69 2.91 -4.21 -10.82
N MET A 70 2.45 -3.11 -10.27
CA MET A 70 2.46 -2.84 -8.84
C MET A 70 1.26 -3.54 -8.20
N PHE A 71 1.47 -4.41 -7.21
CA PHE A 71 0.43 -5.27 -6.66
C PHE A 71 0.43 -5.25 -5.13
N SER A 72 -0.74 -5.24 -4.50
CA SER A 72 -0.87 -4.95 -3.07
C SER A 72 -1.96 -5.78 -2.38
N ARG A 73 -2.10 -7.01 -2.77
CA ARG A 73 -2.94 -8.03 -2.12
C ARG A 73 -2.33 -9.41 -2.36
N GLU A 74 -2.87 -10.41 -1.70
CA GLU A 74 -2.46 -11.79 -1.93
C GLU A 74 -2.65 -12.19 -3.40
N ILE A 75 -1.66 -12.91 -3.93
CA ILE A 75 -1.69 -13.45 -5.29
C ILE A 75 -2.43 -14.80 -5.22
N THR A 76 -3.51 -14.92 -5.99
CA THR A 76 -4.36 -16.11 -5.99
C THR A 76 -3.79 -17.24 -6.86
N ASP A 77 -4.19 -18.49 -6.59
CA ASP A 77 -3.82 -19.64 -7.43
C ASP A 77 -4.25 -19.44 -8.90
N GLU A 78 -5.39 -18.78 -9.14
CA GLU A 78 -5.85 -18.47 -10.50
C GLU A 78 -4.88 -17.54 -11.23
N GLU A 79 -4.31 -16.56 -10.53
CA GLU A 79 -3.33 -15.62 -11.07
C GLU A 79 -1.98 -16.29 -11.31
N ILE A 80 -1.56 -17.17 -10.39
CA ILE A 80 -0.36 -18.01 -10.57
C ILE A 80 -0.52 -18.89 -11.81
N ASN A 81 -1.69 -19.51 -12.01
CA ASN A 81 -1.98 -20.34 -13.16
C ASN A 81 -2.02 -19.56 -14.49
N LYS A 82 -2.20 -18.25 -14.47
CA LYS A 82 -2.04 -17.37 -15.64
C LYS A 82 -0.57 -17.10 -16.00
N GLY A 83 0.37 -17.66 -15.24
CA GLY A 83 1.81 -17.63 -15.52
C GLY A 83 2.53 -16.38 -15.02
N ILE A 84 1.88 -15.56 -14.16
CA ILE A 84 2.56 -14.40 -13.60
C ILE A 84 3.78 -14.82 -12.76
N TRP A 85 4.82 -14.02 -12.85
CA TRP A 85 5.97 -14.10 -11.98
C TRP A 85 5.99 -12.88 -11.05
N TRP A 86 6.52 -13.00 -9.83
CA TRP A 86 6.50 -11.92 -8.84
C TRP A 86 7.68 -11.96 -7.89
N ILE A 87 7.95 -10.79 -7.31
CA ILE A 87 8.82 -10.61 -6.15
C ILE A 87 8.07 -9.86 -5.05
N VAL A 88 8.33 -10.23 -3.80
CA VAL A 88 7.86 -9.50 -2.62
C VAL A 88 8.87 -8.39 -2.33
N LEU A 89 8.38 -7.18 -2.06
CA LEU A 89 9.21 -5.97 -1.92
C LEU A 89 9.30 -5.50 -0.47
N CYS A 90 8.16 -5.41 0.19
CA CYS A 90 7.99 -4.87 1.54
C CYS A 90 6.59 -5.21 2.06
N LYS A 91 6.28 -4.78 3.30
CA LYS A 91 4.93 -4.82 3.84
C LYS A 91 4.35 -3.42 4.02
N GLU A 92 3.03 -3.37 4.04
CA GLU A 92 2.23 -2.18 4.32
C GLU A 92 0.96 -2.62 5.05
N ALA A 93 0.28 -1.70 5.71
CA ALA A 93 -0.96 -2.02 6.40
C ALA A 93 -2.09 -1.06 6.04
N VAL A 94 -3.31 -1.59 6.06
CA VAL A 94 -4.54 -0.82 5.95
C VAL A 94 -5.08 -0.58 7.34
N VAL A 95 -5.35 0.68 7.67
CA VAL A 95 -5.83 1.10 8.98
C VAL A 95 -7.23 1.70 8.90
N PRO A 96 -8.08 1.49 9.92
CA PRO A 96 -9.37 2.15 10.01
C PRO A 96 -9.19 3.62 10.38
N VAL A 97 -9.89 4.51 9.68
CA VAL A 97 -9.75 5.95 9.84
C VAL A 97 -11.08 6.65 10.04
N ILE A 98 -11.05 7.70 10.85
CA ILE A 98 -12.15 8.63 11.08
C ILE A 98 -11.69 10.07 10.90
N ASN A 99 -12.64 10.99 10.84
CA ASN A 99 -12.32 12.42 10.93
C ASN A 99 -11.78 12.75 12.32
N ALA A 100 -10.69 13.53 12.39
CA ALA A 100 -10.09 13.95 13.66
C ALA A 100 -11.02 14.82 14.54
N LYS A 101 -12.09 15.39 13.96
CA LYS A 101 -13.15 16.14 14.67
C LYS A 101 -14.38 15.29 14.98
N ASN A 102 -14.29 13.95 14.84
CA ASN A 102 -15.39 13.07 15.21
C ASN A 102 -15.73 13.27 16.70
N PRO A 103 -17.00 13.49 17.06
CA PRO A 103 -17.40 13.76 18.45
C PRO A 103 -17.07 12.63 19.43
N TYR A 104 -16.88 11.42 18.93
CA TYR A 104 -16.61 10.20 19.72
C TYR A 104 -15.13 9.78 19.66
N ARG A 105 -14.27 10.60 19.04
CA ARG A 105 -12.86 10.32 18.82
C ARG A 105 -12.14 9.84 20.08
N ASP A 106 -12.24 10.59 21.18
CA ASP A 106 -11.50 10.29 22.40
C ASP A 106 -11.94 8.97 23.04
N MET A 107 -13.23 8.65 22.96
CA MET A 107 -13.76 7.37 23.42
C MET A 107 -13.27 6.20 22.55
N LEU A 108 -13.24 6.39 21.24
CA LEU A 108 -12.71 5.40 20.29
C LEU A 108 -11.21 5.14 20.53
N LEU A 109 -10.44 6.18 20.81
CA LEU A 109 -9.00 6.06 21.09
C LEU A 109 -8.70 5.37 22.43
N GLN A 110 -9.59 5.47 23.41
CA GLN A 110 -9.43 4.79 24.69
C GLN A 110 -9.84 3.32 24.66
N LYS A 111 -10.87 3.00 23.87
CA LYS A 111 -11.47 1.67 23.88
C LYS A 111 -10.96 0.79 22.74
N GLY A 112 -10.67 1.39 21.57
CA GLY A 112 -10.52 0.64 20.32
C GLY A 112 -11.85 0.08 19.84
N LEU A 113 -11.81 -0.58 18.67
CA LEU A 113 -12.92 -1.36 18.12
C LEU A 113 -12.43 -2.75 17.77
N LYS A 114 -13.29 -3.76 17.96
CA LYS A 114 -12.99 -5.16 17.64
C LYS A 114 -13.17 -5.40 16.13
N LYS A 115 -12.58 -6.49 15.68
CA LYS A 115 -12.79 -6.99 14.31
C LYS A 115 -14.27 -7.13 13.95
N GLU A 116 -15.09 -7.62 14.86
CA GLU A 116 -16.53 -7.80 14.70
C GLU A 116 -17.24 -6.46 14.53
N ASP A 117 -16.88 -5.41 15.28
CA ASP A 117 -17.43 -4.07 15.15
C ASP A 117 -17.17 -3.50 13.74
N PHE A 118 -15.92 -3.65 13.26
CA PHE A 118 -15.59 -3.24 11.89
C PHE A 118 -16.33 -4.06 10.84
N LYS A 119 -16.48 -5.36 11.03
CA LYS A 119 -17.26 -6.20 10.12
C LYS A 119 -18.71 -5.74 10.05
N HIS A 120 -19.33 -5.49 11.18
CA HIS A 120 -20.71 -4.98 11.24
C HIS A 120 -20.85 -3.63 10.52
N ILE A 121 -19.89 -2.73 10.67
CA ILE A 121 -19.90 -1.41 10.01
C ILE A 121 -19.71 -1.54 8.50
N PHE A 122 -18.69 -2.28 8.06
CA PHE A 122 -18.26 -2.30 6.66
C PHE A 122 -18.94 -3.37 5.80
N VAL A 123 -19.51 -4.41 6.40
CA VAL A 123 -20.17 -5.51 5.68
C VAL A 123 -21.67 -5.50 5.93
N ASP A 124 -22.08 -5.52 7.21
CA ASP A 124 -23.47 -5.64 7.58
C ASP A 124 -24.21 -4.28 7.60
N HIS A 125 -23.45 -3.19 7.54
CA HIS A 125 -23.93 -1.80 7.68
C HIS A 125 -24.73 -1.57 8.97
N THR A 126 -24.28 -2.18 10.06
CA THR A 126 -24.84 -2.10 11.41
C THR A 126 -23.71 -2.02 12.45
N PRO A 127 -23.86 -1.24 13.53
CA PRO A 127 -24.90 -0.24 13.74
C PRO A 127 -24.72 0.96 12.79
N ALA A 128 -25.84 1.64 12.46
CA ALA A 128 -25.83 2.80 11.59
C ALA A 128 -25.45 4.12 12.29
N THR A 129 -25.29 4.10 13.62
CA THR A 129 -25.00 5.28 14.45
C THR A 129 -23.88 5.04 15.44
N TRP A 130 -23.13 6.11 15.73
CA TRP A 130 -22.06 6.09 16.73
C TRP A 130 -22.53 5.72 18.14
N ASN A 131 -23.73 6.21 18.52
CA ASN A 131 -24.32 5.91 19.82
C ASN A 131 -24.59 4.42 20.01
N SER A 132 -25.12 3.76 18.99
CA SER A 132 -25.34 2.30 19.01
C SER A 132 -24.02 1.53 19.05
N LEU A 133 -23.04 1.95 18.27
CA LEU A 133 -21.71 1.31 18.23
C LEU A 133 -21.02 1.37 19.61
N LEU A 134 -21.10 2.51 20.27
CA LEU A 134 -20.43 2.74 21.55
C LEU A 134 -21.29 2.36 22.76
N ASN A 135 -22.53 1.93 22.54
CA ASN A 135 -23.49 1.59 23.57
C ASN A 135 -23.70 2.73 24.60
N ILE A 136 -23.93 3.94 24.06
CA ILE A 136 -24.17 5.15 24.86
C ILE A 136 -25.57 5.70 24.62
N SER A 137 -26.19 6.22 25.68
CA SER A 137 -27.45 6.95 25.58
C SER A 137 -27.18 8.40 25.20
N ALA A 138 -27.63 8.85 24.05
CA ALA A 138 -27.55 10.24 23.64
C ALA A 138 -28.85 10.68 22.96
N ASN A 139 -29.16 11.96 23.14
CA ASN A 139 -30.42 12.54 22.59
C ASN A 139 -30.36 12.77 21.07
N LYS A 140 -29.13 12.75 20.49
CA LYS A 140 -28.91 12.92 19.06
C LYS A 140 -28.30 11.63 18.49
N GLN A 141 -28.94 11.14 17.44
CA GLN A 141 -28.39 10.02 16.66
C GLN A 141 -27.45 10.57 15.60
N ASP A 142 -26.15 10.30 15.75
CA ASP A 142 -25.15 10.68 14.77
C ASP A 142 -24.80 9.46 13.90
N SER A 143 -25.09 9.54 12.60
CA SER A 143 -24.85 8.47 11.65
C SER A 143 -23.37 8.17 11.46
N ILE A 144 -23.03 6.91 11.28
CA ILE A 144 -21.72 6.50 10.76
C ILE A 144 -21.79 6.58 9.24
N ASN A 145 -21.04 7.51 8.65
CA ASN A 145 -20.92 7.65 7.20
C ASN A 145 -19.77 6.77 6.71
N VAL A 146 -20.08 5.59 6.24
CA VAL A 146 -19.08 4.62 5.76
C VAL A 146 -18.64 4.96 4.35
N TYR A 147 -17.32 5.03 4.13
CA TYR A 147 -16.70 5.22 2.82
C TYR A 147 -15.85 4.00 2.46
N THR A 148 -15.94 3.57 1.20
CA THR A 148 -15.18 2.42 0.67
C THR A 148 -14.68 2.70 -0.75
N ARG A 149 -13.83 1.81 -1.28
CA ARG A 149 -13.25 1.96 -2.62
C ARG A 149 -14.24 1.57 -3.71
N ALA A 150 -14.29 2.37 -4.78
CA ALA A 150 -15.06 2.08 -6.00
C ALA A 150 -14.29 1.18 -6.96
N ASP A 151 -12.98 1.40 -7.10
CA ASP A 151 -12.08 0.66 -7.97
C ASP A 151 -11.61 -0.66 -7.32
N VAL A 152 -11.08 -1.58 -8.11
CA VAL A 152 -10.48 -2.83 -7.62
C VAL A 152 -9.17 -2.51 -6.92
N ALA A 153 -9.21 -2.46 -5.60
CA ALA A 153 -8.13 -1.95 -4.76
C ALA A 153 -7.62 -2.99 -3.77
N GLY A 154 -6.29 -3.11 -3.70
CA GLY A 154 -5.66 -4.00 -2.71
C GLY A 154 -5.98 -3.61 -1.26
N SER A 155 -6.20 -2.32 -0.95
CA SER A 155 -6.64 -1.88 0.38
C SER A 155 -8.02 -2.45 0.73
N ALA A 156 -8.97 -2.37 -0.21
CA ALA A 156 -10.30 -2.90 -0.03
C ALA A 156 -10.32 -4.44 0.05
N GLU A 157 -9.52 -5.11 -0.78
CA GLU A 157 -9.39 -6.58 -0.72
C GLU A 157 -8.79 -7.04 0.61
N SER A 158 -7.71 -6.40 1.09
CA SER A 158 -7.10 -6.76 2.39
C SER A 158 -8.02 -6.47 3.56
N TRP A 159 -8.75 -5.35 3.51
CA TRP A 159 -9.73 -5.00 4.54
C TRP A 159 -10.87 -6.02 4.59
N ALA A 160 -11.44 -6.40 3.43
CA ALA A 160 -12.47 -7.42 3.34
C ALA A 160 -11.98 -8.81 3.74
N ALA A 161 -10.76 -9.20 3.31
CA ALA A 161 -10.14 -10.47 3.64
C ALA A 161 -9.96 -10.65 5.16
N TRP A 162 -9.73 -9.56 5.90
CA TRP A 162 -9.68 -9.60 7.35
C TRP A 162 -10.98 -10.14 7.96
N PHE A 163 -12.12 -9.88 7.34
CA PHE A 163 -13.44 -10.41 7.75
C PHE A 163 -13.78 -11.77 7.12
N GLY A 164 -12.90 -12.35 6.32
CA GLY A 164 -13.18 -13.54 5.51
C GLY A 164 -14.11 -13.26 4.32
N MET A 165 -14.11 -12.02 3.82
CA MET A 165 -14.96 -11.50 2.75
C MET A 165 -14.15 -11.05 1.54
N LYS A 166 -14.84 -10.68 0.45
CA LYS A 166 -14.25 -10.05 -0.75
C LYS A 166 -14.62 -8.57 -0.78
N GLN A 167 -13.86 -7.75 -1.51
CA GLN A 167 -14.14 -6.32 -1.67
C GLN A 167 -15.60 -6.04 -2.06
N VAL A 168 -16.22 -6.85 -2.89
CA VAL A 168 -17.62 -6.69 -3.33
C VAL A 168 -18.63 -6.72 -2.18
N ASN A 169 -18.27 -7.32 -1.04
CA ASN A 169 -19.12 -7.38 0.16
C ASN A 169 -19.03 -6.11 1.02
N LEU A 170 -18.06 -5.23 0.77
CA LEU A 170 -17.93 -3.98 1.51
C LEU A 170 -19.02 -3.00 1.11
N THR A 171 -19.70 -2.45 2.11
CA THR A 171 -20.78 -1.46 2.00
C THR A 171 -20.27 -0.04 2.22
N GLY A 172 -21.10 0.95 1.89
CA GLY A 172 -20.78 2.37 2.06
C GLY A 172 -20.72 3.15 0.75
N LYS A 173 -20.41 4.44 0.86
CA LYS A 173 -20.22 5.33 -0.29
C LYS A 173 -18.94 4.98 -1.03
N LYS A 174 -19.06 4.73 -2.32
CA LYS A 174 -17.97 4.29 -3.20
C LYS A 174 -17.10 5.47 -3.67
N ILE A 175 -15.81 5.45 -3.38
CA ILE A 175 -14.85 6.52 -3.71
C ILE A 175 -13.67 5.91 -4.49
N GLU A 176 -13.26 6.57 -5.56
CA GLU A 176 -12.13 6.12 -6.38
C GLU A 176 -10.79 6.64 -5.83
N GLY A 177 -9.85 5.73 -5.59
CA GLY A 177 -8.50 6.04 -5.10
C GLY A 177 -8.41 6.34 -3.59
N ASP A 178 -7.24 6.06 -3.00
CA ASP A 178 -7.01 6.27 -1.56
C ASP A 178 -6.95 7.74 -1.18
N SER A 179 -6.35 8.57 -2.03
CA SER A 179 -6.18 10.01 -1.78
C SER A 179 -7.54 10.72 -1.64
N LEU A 180 -8.49 10.45 -2.56
CA LEU A 180 -9.81 11.04 -2.50
C LEU A 180 -10.62 10.47 -1.33
N LEU A 181 -10.46 9.18 -1.02
CA LEU A 181 -11.13 8.56 0.12
C LEU A 181 -10.69 9.22 1.44
N THR A 182 -9.39 9.46 1.64
CA THR A 182 -8.91 10.16 2.83
C THR A 182 -9.39 11.61 2.89
N GLU A 183 -9.51 12.28 1.74
CA GLU A 183 -10.06 13.65 1.69
C GLU A 183 -11.55 13.69 2.07
N MET A 184 -12.33 12.69 1.66
CA MET A 184 -13.73 12.56 2.11
C MET A 184 -13.83 12.39 3.62
N VAL A 185 -12.93 11.60 4.23
CA VAL A 185 -12.88 11.45 5.69
C VAL A 185 -12.56 12.76 6.39
N LYS A 186 -11.60 13.55 5.89
CA LYS A 186 -11.25 14.86 6.47
C LYS A 186 -12.39 15.87 6.46
N ASN A 187 -13.29 15.76 5.50
CA ASN A 187 -14.39 16.71 5.30
C ASN A 187 -15.73 16.30 5.96
N ASP A 188 -15.82 15.09 6.50
CA ASP A 188 -17.05 14.56 7.12
C ASP A 188 -16.79 14.09 8.56
N PRO A 189 -17.22 14.84 9.59
CA PRO A 189 -17.06 14.44 10.99
C PRO A 189 -17.68 13.09 11.36
N GLY A 190 -18.70 12.64 10.62
CA GLY A 190 -19.34 11.33 10.80
C GLY A 190 -18.66 10.20 10.04
N ALA A 191 -17.61 10.48 9.28
CA ALA A 191 -16.96 9.49 8.42
C ALA A 191 -16.26 8.38 9.18
N MET A 192 -16.35 7.17 8.63
CA MET A 192 -15.48 6.04 8.89
C MET A 192 -15.06 5.40 7.56
N ALA A 193 -13.78 5.13 7.40
CA ALA A 193 -13.20 4.46 6.24
C ALA A 193 -12.02 3.58 6.65
N TYR A 194 -11.38 2.97 5.69
CA TYR A 194 -10.05 2.34 5.82
C TYR A 194 -9.11 2.96 4.77
N SER A 195 -7.84 3.03 5.09
CA SER A 195 -6.83 3.58 4.18
C SER A 195 -5.49 2.91 4.35
N ASN A 196 -4.68 2.91 3.29
CA ASN A 196 -3.29 2.53 3.41
C ASN A 196 -2.56 3.48 4.36
N SER A 197 -1.70 2.97 5.23
CA SER A 197 -0.99 3.75 6.25
C SER A 197 -0.21 4.93 5.66
N VAL A 198 0.34 4.78 4.45
CA VAL A 198 1.08 5.85 3.73
C VAL A 198 0.24 7.06 3.32
N PHE A 199 -1.09 6.96 3.34
CA PHE A 199 -2.02 8.09 3.13
C PHE A 199 -2.57 8.64 4.45
N VAL A 200 -2.20 8.04 5.58
CA VAL A 200 -2.65 8.42 6.93
C VAL A 200 -1.53 9.10 7.71
N PHE A 201 -0.31 8.61 7.59
CA PHE A 201 0.86 9.15 8.26
C PHE A 201 1.76 9.92 7.28
N ASP A 202 2.20 11.08 7.69
CA ASP A 202 3.25 11.83 7.01
C ASP A 202 4.61 11.19 7.33
N HIS A 203 5.26 10.67 6.31
CA HIS A 203 6.55 9.99 6.46
C HIS A 203 7.73 10.92 6.82
N TYR A 204 7.58 12.24 6.70
CA TYR A 204 8.62 13.20 7.11
C TYR A 204 8.51 13.54 8.60
N SER A 205 7.31 13.82 9.09
CA SER A 205 7.08 14.13 10.49
C SER A 205 6.84 12.90 11.37
N GLY A 206 6.41 11.79 10.77
CA GLY A 206 5.95 10.61 11.47
C GLY A 206 4.54 10.73 12.06
N GLU A 207 3.94 11.91 11.97
CA GLU A 207 2.60 12.18 12.52
C GLU A 207 1.49 11.81 11.53
N LYS A 208 0.27 11.68 12.04
CA LYS A 208 -0.91 11.56 11.18
C LYS A 208 -1.16 12.85 10.43
N TYR A 209 -1.59 12.77 9.16
CA TYR A 209 -1.99 13.96 8.41
C TYR A 209 -3.14 14.70 9.11
N PRO A 210 -3.12 16.06 9.13
CA PRO A 210 -4.18 16.85 9.74
C PRO A 210 -5.59 16.46 9.22
N GLY A 211 -6.54 16.34 10.13
CA GLY A 211 -7.93 16.01 9.83
C GLY A 211 -8.26 14.51 9.82
N ILE A 212 -7.28 13.65 9.97
CA ILE A 212 -7.46 12.18 10.07
C ILE A 212 -7.06 11.68 11.44
N GLU A 213 -7.80 10.69 11.93
CA GLU A 213 -7.44 9.90 13.11
C GLU A 213 -7.57 8.41 12.80
N VAL A 214 -6.70 7.60 13.39
CA VAL A 214 -6.78 6.13 13.29
C VAL A 214 -7.58 5.60 14.46
N VAL A 215 -8.55 4.75 14.20
CA VAL A 215 -9.27 4.03 15.25
C VAL A 215 -8.46 2.81 15.64
N PRO A 216 -7.98 2.68 16.90
CA PRO A 216 -7.27 1.51 17.34
C PRO A 216 -8.08 0.22 17.22
N ILE A 217 -7.41 -0.87 16.92
CA ILE A 217 -8.00 -2.21 16.89
C ILE A 217 -7.80 -2.84 18.29
N ASP A 218 -8.88 -3.18 18.96
CA ASP A 218 -8.90 -4.05 20.12
C ASP A 218 -8.74 -5.50 19.62
N VAL A 219 -7.50 -5.98 19.58
CA VAL A 219 -7.13 -7.26 18.98
C VAL A 219 -7.57 -8.43 19.86
N ASN A 220 -7.45 -8.27 21.17
CA ASN A 220 -7.79 -9.32 22.15
C ASN A 220 -9.30 -9.34 22.52
N GLY A 221 -10.06 -8.30 22.11
CA GLY A 221 -11.52 -8.23 22.25
C GLY A 221 -12.02 -7.93 23.66
N ASN A 222 -11.17 -7.36 24.54
CA ASN A 222 -11.53 -7.09 25.94
C ASN A 222 -12.27 -5.76 26.16
N ASN A 223 -12.54 -4.98 25.10
CA ASN A 223 -13.15 -3.64 25.08
C ASN A 223 -12.32 -2.54 25.73
N LYS A 224 -11.02 -2.69 25.71
CA LYS A 224 -10.04 -1.73 26.22
C LYS A 224 -8.82 -1.77 25.32
N LEU A 225 -8.26 -0.61 25.03
CA LEU A 225 -6.97 -0.53 24.33
C LEU A 225 -5.85 -0.77 25.35
N ASP A 226 -5.24 -1.95 25.31
CA ASP A 226 -4.11 -2.28 26.15
C ASP A 226 -2.81 -1.68 25.62
N GLU A 227 -1.75 -1.66 26.45
CA GLU A 227 -0.48 -1.02 26.08
C GLU A 227 0.15 -1.67 24.84
N GLU A 228 0.03 -3.00 24.72
CA GLU A 228 0.54 -3.77 23.60
C GLU A 228 -0.21 -3.53 22.29
N GLU A 229 -1.40 -2.94 22.34
CA GLU A 229 -2.26 -2.60 21.20
C GLU A 229 -2.18 -1.11 20.84
N ASN A 230 -1.55 -0.27 21.70
CA ASN A 230 -1.53 1.18 21.56
C ASN A 230 -0.30 1.68 20.77
N PHE A 231 -0.18 1.27 19.53
CA PHE A 231 0.92 1.63 18.63
C PHE A 231 0.51 2.62 17.51
N TYR A 232 -0.61 3.32 17.64
CA TYR A 232 -1.16 4.22 16.60
C TYR A 232 -0.76 5.69 16.79
N LYS A 233 0.14 5.98 17.72
CA LYS A 233 0.55 7.35 18.03
C LYS A 233 1.26 8.00 16.85
N ASP A 234 2.26 7.33 16.32
CA ASP A 234 3.11 7.79 15.23
C ASP A 234 3.47 6.65 14.27
N LEU A 235 4.03 7.01 13.12
CA LEU A 235 4.40 6.08 12.08
C LEU A 235 5.44 5.06 12.54
N SER A 236 6.44 5.48 13.34
CA SER A 236 7.53 4.60 13.75
C SER A 236 7.03 3.44 14.60
N THR A 237 6.24 3.74 15.64
CA THR A 237 5.63 2.73 16.52
C THR A 237 4.65 1.84 15.76
N PHE A 238 3.91 2.41 14.80
CA PHE A 238 3.00 1.64 13.96
C PHE A 238 3.75 0.65 13.03
N LEU A 239 4.80 1.09 12.34
CA LEU A 239 5.60 0.22 11.47
C LEU A 239 6.29 -0.91 12.26
N GLU A 240 6.76 -0.62 13.47
CA GLU A 240 7.33 -1.62 14.37
C GLU A 240 6.29 -2.69 14.77
N ALA A 241 5.06 -2.27 15.11
CA ALA A 241 3.97 -3.19 15.42
C ALA A 241 3.61 -4.11 14.23
N VAL A 242 3.60 -3.57 13.00
CA VAL A 242 3.39 -4.37 11.78
C VAL A 242 4.55 -5.33 11.55
N HIS A 243 5.81 -4.88 11.75
CA HIS A 243 7.01 -5.72 11.58
C HIS A 243 7.02 -6.90 12.55
N ASN A 244 6.67 -6.64 13.82
CA ASN A 244 6.65 -7.63 14.90
C ASN A 244 5.44 -8.57 14.85
N GLY A 245 4.40 -8.23 14.07
CA GLY A 245 3.17 -9.01 13.95
C GLY A 245 2.14 -8.70 15.03
N ASN A 246 2.29 -7.59 15.76
CA ASN A 246 1.31 -7.11 16.73
C ASN A 246 0.07 -6.52 16.05
N PHE A 247 0.23 -5.96 14.85
CA PHE A 247 -0.89 -5.54 13.99
C PHE A 247 -1.42 -6.72 13.17
N PRO A 248 -2.74 -6.90 13.02
CA PRO A 248 -3.33 -8.03 12.29
C PRO A 248 -2.88 -8.14 10.82
N SER A 249 -2.71 -9.36 10.34
CA SER A 249 -2.38 -9.64 8.94
C SER A 249 -3.28 -10.76 8.39
N PRO A 250 -4.22 -10.47 7.45
CA PRO A 250 -4.62 -9.12 7.05
C PRO A 250 -5.20 -8.31 8.22
N PRO A 251 -5.27 -6.95 8.14
CA PRO A 251 -5.09 -6.10 6.97
C PRO A 251 -3.65 -5.61 6.72
N ALA A 252 -2.62 -6.03 7.50
CA ALA A 252 -1.25 -5.92 7.03
C ALA A 252 -1.01 -6.92 5.88
N ARG A 253 -0.18 -6.55 4.90
CA ARG A 253 -0.01 -7.31 3.66
C ARG A 253 1.34 -7.08 3.01
N ASP A 254 1.74 -8.02 2.18
CA ASP A 254 2.90 -7.87 1.31
C ASP A 254 2.55 -7.02 0.07
N LEU A 255 3.55 -6.30 -0.42
CA LEU A 255 3.52 -5.56 -1.67
C LEU A 255 4.48 -6.20 -2.66
N TYR A 256 4.07 -6.23 -3.94
CA TYR A 256 4.74 -7.01 -4.96
C TYR A 256 4.99 -6.20 -6.23
N PHE A 257 6.08 -6.55 -6.94
CA PHE A 257 6.12 -6.39 -8.38
C PHE A 257 5.70 -7.71 -9.03
N ILE A 258 4.86 -7.62 -10.05
CA ILE A 258 4.42 -8.75 -10.87
C ILE A 258 4.78 -8.51 -12.33
N THR A 259 5.07 -9.58 -13.06
CA THR A 259 5.32 -9.56 -14.51
C THR A 259 4.62 -10.74 -15.16
N SER A 260 4.36 -10.70 -16.47
CA SER A 260 3.66 -11.78 -17.19
C SER A 260 4.46 -13.10 -17.26
N LYS A 261 5.77 -13.03 -17.01
CA LYS A 261 6.72 -14.15 -16.90
C LYS A 261 7.99 -13.64 -16.23
N ARG A 262 8.92 -14.53 -15.84
CA ARG A 262 10.22 -14.11 -15.32
C ARG A 262 10.92 -13.18 -16.33
N PRO A 263 11.33 -11.97 -15.92
CA PRO A 263 12.05 -11.06 -16.79
C PRO A 263 13.38 -11.68 -17.27
N ILE A 264 13.75 -11.36 -18.50
CA ILE A 264 15.07 -11.67 -19.07
C ILE A 264 15.82 -10.40 -19.43
N ASP A 265 15.18 -9.26 -19.29
CA ASP A 265 15.74 -7.94 -19.53
C ASP A 265 16.69 -7.56 -18.39
N HIS A 266 17.96 -7.34 -18.71
CA HIS A 266 19.00 -7.08 -17.70
C HIS A 266 18.74 -5.79 -16.92
N GLU A 267 18.35 -4.69 -17.59
CA GLU A 267 18.11 -3.42 -16.90
C GLU A 267 16.91 -3.50 -15.94
N LEU A 268 15.91 -4.31 -16.27
CA LEU A 268 14.78 -4.56 -15.37
C LEU A 268 15.20 -5.42 -14.17
N LEU A 269 15.99 -6.46 -14.41
CA LEU A 269 16.53 -7.31 -13.33
C LEU A 269 17.47 -6.54 -12.41
N ASP A 270 18.36 -5.70 -12.98
CA ASP A 270 19.26 -4.83 -12.21
C ASP A 270 18.46 -3.84 -11.34
N PHE A 271 17.37 -3.29 -11.87
CA PHE A 271 16.47 -2.45 -11.09
C PHE A 271 15.79 -3.24 -9.96
N PHE A 272 15.33 -4.45 -10.22
CA PHE A 272 14.72 -5.29 -9.18
C PHE A 272 15.74 -5.69 -8.09
N GLU A 273 16.94 -6.05 -8.47
CA GLU A 273 18.03 -6.33 -7.53
C GLU A 273 18.35 -5.11 -6.68
N TRP A 274 18.47 -3.93 -7.30
CA TRP A 274 18.69 -2.68 -6.57
C TRP A 274 17.54 -2.37 -5.59
N VAL A 275 16.29 -2.59 -5.99
CA VAL A 275 15.13 -2.41 -5.10
C VAL A 275 15.21 -3.34 -3.89
N LEU A 276 15.64 -4.58 -4.09
CA LEU A 276 15.77 -5.59 -3.03
C LEU A 276 17.06 -5.45 -2.20
N THR A 277 17.98 -4.58 -2.58
CA THR A 277 19.25 -4.32 -1.87
C THR A 277 19.32 -2.87 -1.41
N ASP A 278 19.92 -1.98 -2.19
CA ASP A 278 20.09 -0.55 -1.86
C ASP A 278 18.77 0.21 -1.70
N GLY A 279 17.74 -0.19 -2.42
CA GLY A 279 16.41 0.38 -2.37
C GLY A 279 15.69 0.15 -1.04
N GLN A 280 16.08 -0.88 -0.29
CA GLN A 280 15.47 -1.21 1.01
C GLN A 280 15.68 -0.13 2.08
N LYS A 281 16.77 0.64 2.01
CA LYS A 281 17.04 1.74 2.95
C LYS A 281 15.99 2.86 2.92
N PHE A 282 15.21 2.96 1.84
CA PHE A 282 14.16 3.98 1.71
C PHE A 282 12.81 3.56 2.30
N LEU A 283 12.62 2.29 2.68
CA LEU A 283 11.31 1.77 3.10
C LEU A 283 10.79 2.48 4.35
N SER A 284 11.49 2.38 5.45
CA SER A 284 11.01 2.94 6.74
C SER A 284 10.79 4.45 6.66
N THR A 285 11.69 5.17 5.96
CA THR A 285 11.54 6.62 5.75
C THR A 285 10.44 7.00 4.75
N SER A 286 9.88 6.03 4.05
CA SER A 286 8.73 6.21 3.14
C SER A 286 7.44 5.60 3.69
N GLY A 287 7.44 5.09 4.93
CA GLY A 287 6.26 4.55 5.60
C GLY A 287 5.97 3.07 5.32
N TYR A 288 6.98 2.32 4.89
CA TYR A 288 6.84 0.87 4.60
C TYR A 288 7.69 0.02 5.54
N VAL A 289 7.29 -1.22 5.71
CA VAL A 289 7.94 -2.19 6.59
C VAL A 289 8.85 -3.10 5.76
N PRO A 290 10.16 -3.17 6.09
CA PRO A 290 11.09 -4.08 5.44
C PRO A 290 10.69 -5.55 5.61
N LEU A 291 11.06 -6.37 4.64
CA LEU A 291 10.91 -7.83 4.75
C LEU A 291 11.83 -8.39 5.83
N LYS A 292 11.43 -9.52 6.41
CA LYS A 292 12.34 -10.30 7.27
C LYS A 292 13.57 -10.76 6.47
N PRO A 293 14.78 -10.77 7.05
CA PRO A 293 16.03 -11.04 6.31
C PRO A 293 16.01 -12.33 5.49
N ALA A 294 15.42 -13.41 5.99
CA ALA A 294 15.31 -14.67 5.26
C ALA A 294 14.49 -14.53 3.98
N LEU A 295 13.30 -13.89 4.07
CA LEU A 295 12.44 -13.67 2.90
C LEU A 295 13.11 -12.72 1.89
N LEU A 296 13.76 -11.65 2.36
CA LEU A 296 14.48 -10.73 1.49
C LEU A 296 15.57 -11.45 0.69
N LYS A 297 16.36 -12.29 1.36
CA LYS A 297 17.39 -13.10 0.71
C LYS A 297 16.82 -14.01 -0.37
N ASP A 298 15.65 -14.61 -0.14
CA ASP A 298 14.98 -15.44 -1.13
C ASP A 298 14.47 -14.63 -2.33
N GLN A 299 14.02 -13.38 -2.11
CA GLN A 299 13.61 -12.51 -3.22
C GLN A 299 14.82 -12.07 -4.06
N VAL A 300 15.96 -11.75 -3.44
CA VAL A 300 17.21 -11.43 -4.16
C VAL A 300 17.61 -12.61 -5.05
N ARG A 301 17.56 -13.85 -4.54
CA ARG A 301 17.86 -15.04 -5.36
C ARG A 301 16.95 -15.19 -6.58
N LYS A 302 15.69 -14.80 -6.50
CA LYS A 302 14.75 -14.88 -7.64
C LYS A 302 15.18 -13.99 -8.81
N VAL A 303 15.80 -12.85 -8.54
CA VAL A 303 16.21 -11.88 -9.57
C VAL A 303 17.62 -12.09 -10.06
N SER A 304 18.49 -12.73 -9.27
CA SER A 304 19.88 -13.02 -9.66
C SER A 304 19.95 -13.86 -10.93
N PRO A 305 21.00 -13.71 -11.75
CA PRO A 305 21.22 -14.54 -12.94
C PRO A 305 21.21 -16.05 -12.60
N ILE A 306 20.57 -16.83 -13.50
CA ILE A 306 20.56 -18.30 -13.37
C ILE A 306 22.00 -18.77 -13.65
N GLY A 307 22.80 -19.03 -12.63
CA GLY A 307 24.17 -19.48 -12.76
C GLY A 307 25.06 -19.28 -11.53
N ASP A 308 24.67 -18.41 -10.59
CA ASP A 308 25.54 -18.08 -9.44
C ASP A 308 25.36 -18.97 -8.20
N TYR A 309 24.62 -20.09 -8.30
CA TYR A 309 24.32 -20.95 -7.15
C TYR A 309 24.59 -22.46 -7.38
N GLU A 310 25.67 -22.79 -8.07
CA GLU A 310 26.30 -24.08 -7.91
C GLU A 310 27.66 -23.86 -7.21
N HIS A 311 27.62 -23.76 -5.87
CA HIS A 311 28.74 -24.12 -4.99
C HIS A 311 28.25 -24.22 -3.53
#